data_a4ffb6c6db13f7cc14ab35944c40b899
#
_entry.id   a4ffb6c6db13f7cc14ab35944c40b899
#
_cell.length_a   1.000
_cell.length_b   1.000
_cell.length_c   1.000
_cell.angle_alpha   90.00
_cell.angle_beta   90.00
_cell.angle_gamma   90.00
#
_symmetry.space_group_name_H-M   'P 1'
#
loop_
_entity.id
_entity.type
_entity.pdbx_description
1 polymer ?
#
loop_
_entity_poly.entity_id
_entity_poly.type
_entity_poly.pdbx_seq_one_letter_code
_entity_poly.pdbx_strand_id
1 'polypeptide(L)'
;MSNDSRASEIAERLRQRIATMRTGEKLPGVRELSEEFHASAATVSAAVSELRAFGLVRAEPGRGTFVAGREQLPEPDYSWQSQALGRARVDADRAARLGGYGTPEHIPLSWGYLAPELLPNEELHRIGARAAKSGRAWVMTPPAGSPELRRILAAEYRADPNDVLVVAGGQQGLVFALRTLAEPGSTVITESPSYPGAILAAQSAGLNLSSVPADADGILIDLLADELERTRARVVYLQPSYANPTGALLKAERRKQVLELAARHGAFIIEDDWTRHLGIDGQAPPPLFTEDPHGHVVSILSISKPASPGLRLGAVIARGPAGERLRASRTADDLCVAPLVQEIACGLLTSNVWPRHLKRLRAELATRRDALVSAIRTTTPDIRIACVPRGGIHLWAKLPQGTDTREVCASAYADGVLVGDGRHFFVDEPPAPFLRFSYGAATEAQITEGIRRLSQILER
;
A
#
# COMPACT_ATOMS: atom_id res chain seq x y z
N MET A 1 -6.49 22.69 -32.47
CA MET A 1 -7.25 22.42 -31.25
C MET A 1 -8.50 21.67 -31.66
N SER A 2 -8.79 20.52 -31.04
CA SER A 2 -10.03 19.78 -31.32
C SER A 2 -11.24 20.57 -30.85
N ASN A 3 -12.42 20.37 -31.44
CA ASN A 3 -13.66 21.06 -31.08
C ASN A 3 -14.05 20.79 -29.59
N ASP A 4 -13.68 19.63 -29.04
CA ASP A 4 -13.89 19.25 -27.64
C ASP A 4 -13.04 20.08 -26.67
N SER A 5 -11.78 20.38 -27.00
CA SER A 5 -10.89 21.22 -26.18
C SER A 5 -11.42 22.64 -26.02
N ARG A 6 -12.06 23.18 -27.09
CA ARG A 6 -12.60 24.54 -27.03
C ARG A 6 -13.94 24.62 -26.31
N ALA A 7 -14.76 23.56 -26.37
CA ALA A 7 -16.00 23.49 -25.58
C ALA A 7 -15.72 23.45 -24.08
N SER A 8 -14.73 22.65 -23.65
CA SER A 8 -14.32 22.57 -22.23
C SER A 8 -13.71 23.88 -21.72
N GLU A 9 -12.95 24.61 -22.56
CA GLU A 9 -12.44 25.94 -22.20
C GLU A 9 -13.58 26.93 -21.95
N ILE A 10 -14.58 26.94 -22.84
CA ILE A 10 -15.77 27.81 -22.70
C ILE A 10 -16.58 27.39 -21.44
N ALA A 11 -16.74 26.10 -21.19
CA ALA A 11 -17.43 25.61 -20.01
C ALA A 11 -16.75 26.08 -18.72
N GLU A 12 -15.41 26.07 -18.65
CA GLU A 12 -14.68 26.55 -17.48
C GLU A 12 -14.84 28.04 -17.26
N ARG A 13 -14.79 28.86 -18.30
CA ARG A 13 -15.04 30.32 -18.20
C ARG A 13 -16.48 30.62 -17.75
N LEU A 14 -17.45 29.88 -18.28
CA LEU A 14 -18.86 30.00 -17.85
C LEU A 14 -19.03 29.53 -16.40
N ARG A 15 -18.31 28.49 -15.96
CA ARG A 15 -18.34 28.02 -14.56
C ARG A 15 -17.87 29.11 -13.59
N GLN A 16 -16.77 29.81 -13.92
CA GLN A 16 -16.30 30.96 -13.14
C GLN A 16 -17.32 32.08 -13.08
N ARG A 17 -17.99 32.39 -14.21
CA ARG A 17 -19.05 33.40 -14.27
C ARG A 17 -20.27 32.99 -13.44
N ILE A 18 -20.71 31.73 -13.53
CA ILE A 18 -21.84 31.18 -12.77
C ILE A 18 -21.58 31.27 -11.25
N ALA A 19 -20.33 31.12 -10.82
CA ALA A 19 -19.97 31.22 -9.40
C ALA A 19 -20.26 32.61 -8.80
N THR A 20 -20.36 33.67 -9.63
CA THR A 20 -20.66 35.04 -9.21
C THR A 20 -22.12 35.45 -9.46
N MET A 21 -22.89 34.62 -10.18
CA MET A 21 -24.29 34.86 -10.52
C MET A 21 -25.24 34.34 -9.41
N ARG A 22 -26.41 34.92 -9.36
CA ARG A 22 -27.48 34.48 -8.41
C ARG A 22 -28.20 33.25 -8.95
N THR A 23 -28.63 32.38 -8.05
CA THR A 23 -29.55 31.29 -8.36
C THR A 23 -30.77 31.79 -9.14
N GLY A 24 -31.13 31.14 -10.21
CA GLY A 24 -32.24 31.52 -11.07
C GLY A 24 -31.94 32.67 -12.04
N GLU A 25 -30.72 33.22 -12.01
CA GLU A 25 -30.29 34.22 -12.97
C GLU A 25 -30.10 33.58 -14.36
N LYS A 26 -30.53 34.29 -15.39
CA LYS A 26 -30.49 33.79 -16.77
C LYS A 26 -29.11 33.94 -17.38
N LEU A 27 -28.58 32.86 -17.94
CA LEU A 27 -27.38 32.94 -18.79
C LEU A 27 -27.71 33.60 -20.12
N PRO A 28 -26.72 34.29 -20.74
CA PRO A 28 -26.84 34.76 -22.10
C PRO A 28 -27.20 33.61 -23.05
N GLY A 29 -27.95 33.93 -24.11
CA GLY A 29 -28.36 32.94 -25.11
C GLY A 29 -27.18 32.35 -25.90
N VAL A 30 -27.36 31.15 -26.47
CA VAL A 30 -26.31 30.50 -27.27
C VAL A 30 -25.74 31.41 -28.34
N ARG A 31 -26.59 32.29 -28.93
CA ARG A 31 -26.16 33.24 -29.97
C ARG A 31 -25.24 34.31 -29.40
N GLU A 32 -25.59 34.90 -28.26
CA GLU A 32 -24.79 35.92 -27.55
C GLU A 32 -23.46 35.32 -27.08
N LEU A 33 -23.50 34.11 -26.50
CA LEU A 33 -22.28 33.38 -26.10
C LEU A 33 -21.41 33.00 -27.30
N SER A 34 -22.00 32.70 -28.47
CA SER A 34 -21.24 32.42 -29.70
C SER A 34 -20.50 33.65 -30.20
N GLU A 35 -21.10 34.82 -30.10
CA GLU A 35 -20.47 36.09 -30.42
C GLU A 35 -19.39 36.45 -29.39
N GLU A 36 -19.68 36.31 -28.10
CA GLU A 36 -18.74 36.61 -27.00
C GLU A 36 -17.48 35.75 -27.04
N PHE A 37 -17.62 34.43 -27.25
CA PHE A 37 -16.52 33.48 -27.28
C PHE A 37 -15.91 33.24 -28.67
N HIS A 38 -16.42 33.92 -29.71
CA HIS A 38 -16.02 33.69 -31.11
C HIS A 38 -16.01 32.19 -31.46
N ALA A 39 -17.08 31.49 -31.09
CA ALA A 39 -17.23 30.04 -31.25
C ALA A 39 -18.52 29.67 -31.95
N SER A 40 -18.57 28.48 -32.57
CA SER A 40 -19.78 27.99 -33.20
C SER A 40 -20.90 27.74 -32.20
N ALA A 41 -22.14 27.87 -32.62
CA ALA A 41 -23.31 27.55 -31.77
C ALA A 41 -23.26 26.09 -31.24
N ALA A 42 -22.71 25.15 -32.03
CA ALA A 42 -22.53 23.76 -31.60
C ALA A 42 -21.51 23.63 -30.47
N THR A 43 -20.40 24.38 -30.54
CA THR A 43 -19.36 24.38 -29.48
C THR A 43 -19.89 24.98 -28.18
N VAL A 44 -20.63 26.10 -28.25
CA VAL A 44 -21.27 26.73 -27.08
C VAL A 44 -22.33 25.82 -26.49
N SER A 45 -23.16 25.18 -27.32
CA SER A 45 -24.17 24.22 -26.84
C SER A 45 -23.54 23.03 -26.14
N ALA A 46 -22.40 22.52 -26.62
CA ALA A 46 -21.66 21.47 -25.95
C ALA A 46 -21.15 21.93 -24.58
N ALA A 47 -20.59 23.14 -24.48
CA ALA A 47 -20.16 23.74 -23.21
C ALA A 47 -21.33 23.90 -22.21
N VAL A 48 -22.48 24.42 -22.67
CA VAL A 48 -23.68 24.55 -21.82
C VAL A 48 -24.21 23.18 -21.41
N SER A 49 -24.15 22.17 -22.28
CA SER A 49 -24.55 20.79 -21.95
C SER A 49 -23.64 20.16 -20.88
N GLU A 50 -22.35 20.46 -20.92
CA GLU A 50 -21.40 20.07 -19.89
C GLU A 50 -21.78 20.69 -18.54
N LEU A 51 -22.03 22.00 -18.48
CA LEU A 51 -22.49 22.69 -17.27
C LEU A 51 -23.80 22.14 -16.72
N ARG A 52 -24.72 21.75 -17.62
CA ARG A 52 -25.99 21.11 -17.26
C ARG A 52 -25.77 19.71 -16.68
N ALA A 53 -24.84 18.94 -17.22
CA ALA A 53 -24.48 17.62 -16.69
C ALA A 53 -23.91 17.72 -15.26
N PHE A 54 -23.21 18.81 -14.96
CA PHE A 54 -22.75 19.12 -13.60
C PHE A 54 -23.80 19.78 -12.69
N GLY A 55 -25.03 19.95 -13.17
CA GLY A 55 -26.10 20.55 -12.37
C GLY A 55 -25.90 22.05 -12.08
N LEU A 56 -25.00 22.75 -12.78
CA LEU A 56 -24.72 24.17 -12.58
C LEU A 56 -25.75 25.08 -13.25
N VAL A 57 -26.39 24.58 -14.31
CA VAL A 57 -27.44 25.27 -15.02
C VAL A 57 -28.61 24.35 -15.34
N ARG A 58 -29.81 24.95 -15.46
CA ARG A 58 -31.03 24.26 -15.93
C ARG A 58 -31.57 24.96 -17.17
N ALA A 59 -32.02 24.20 -18.15
CA ALA A 59 -32.67 24.70 -19.33
C ALA A 59 -34.19 24.70 -19.12
N GLU A 60 -34.83 25.83 -19.40
CA GLU A 60 -36.28 25.94 -19.42
C GLU A 60 -36.74 26.15 -20.87
N PRO A 61 -37.48 25.19 -21.45
CA PRO A 61 -37.92 25.28 -22.83
C PRO A 61 -38.61 26.61 -23.13
N GLY A 62 -38.17 27.30 -24.20
CA GLY A 62 -38.69 28.59 -24.60
C GLY A 62 -38.26 29.79 -23.76
N ARG A 63 -37.67 29.61 -22.61
CA ARG A 63 -37.28 30.68 -21.69
C ARG A 63 -35.77 30.92 -21.60
N GLY A 64 -34.98 29.89 -21.82
CA GLY A 64 -33.53 29.97 -21.79
C GLY A 64 -32.84 29.05 -20.80
N THR A 65 -31.58 29.33 -20.53
CA THR A 65 -30.73 28.60 -19.56
C THR A 65 -30.56 29.48 -18.31
N PHE A 66 -30.74 28.91 -17.17
CA PHE A 66 -30.70 29.62 -15.87
C PHE A 66 -29.70 28.96 -14.95
N VAL A 67 -29.04 29.74 -14.08
CA VAL A 67 -28.18 29.20 -13.01
C VAL A 67 -29.05 28.31 -12.12
N ALA A 68 -28.63 27.05 -11.99
CA ALA A 68 -29.31 26.11 -11.12
C ALA A 68 -29.03 26.51 -9.67
N GLY A 69 -30.10 26.64 -8.87
CA GLY A 69 -29.93 26.77 -7.43
C GLY A 69 -29.38 25.46 -6.88
N ARG A 70 -28.34 25.52 -6.10
CA ARG A 70 -28.26 24.56 -5.02
C ARG A 70 -29.48 24.86 -4.14
N GLU A 71 -30.49 24.01 -4.17
CA GLU A 71 -31.40 23.98 -3.03
C GLU A 71 -30.49 23.91 -1.82
N GLN A 72 -30.52 24.93 -0.96
CA GLN A 72 -29.91 24.85 0.35
C GLN A 72 -30.73 23.79 1.09
N LEU A 73 -30.37 22.54 0.88
CA LEU A 73 -30.81 21.49 1.79
C LEU A 73 -30.40 21.98 3.18
N PRO A 74 -31.29 21.93 4.16
CA PRO A 74 -30.93 22.25 5.55
C PRO A 74 -29.67 21.46 5.89
N GLU A 75 -28.74 22.08 6.62
CA GLU A 75 -27.53 21.39 7.03
C GLU A 75 -27.93 20.04 7.65
N PRO A 76 -27.44 18.91 7.08
CA PRO A 76 -27.91 17.61 7.54
C PRO A 76 -27.43 17.40 8.97
N ASP A 77 -28.34 17.03 9.85
CA ASP A 77 -27.99 16.61 11.20
C ASP A 77 -27.49 15.15 11.20
N TYR A 78 -26.20 14.96 11.39
CA TYR A 78 -25.54 13.65 11.50
C TYR A 78 -25.34 13.19 12.95
N SER A 79 -25.88 13.89 13.95
CA SER A 79 -25.67 13.56 15.37
C SER A 79 -26.11 12.14 15.73
N TRP A 80 -27.15 11.63 15.08
CA TRP A 80 -27.64 10.27 15.25
C TRP A 80 -26.62 9.20 14.85
N GLN A 81 -25.74 9.49 13.87
CA GLN A 81 -24.72 8.54 13.44
C GLN A 81 -23.72 8.26 14.55
N SER A 82 -23.33 9.26 15.34
CA SER A 82 -22.44 9.11 16.48
C SER A 82 -23.00 8.18 17.56
N GLN A 83 -24.33 8.10 17.68
CA GLN A 83 -25.00 7.19 18.61
C GLN A 83 -25.19 5.79 18.01
N ALA A 84 -25.43 5.71 16.69
CA ALA A 84 -25.63 4.43 15.98
C ALA A 84 -24.31 3.70 15.71
N LEU A 85 -23.21 4.43 15.52
CA LEU A 85 -21.89 3.85 15.30
C LEU A 85 -21.35 3.25 16.60
N GLY A 86 -21.00 1.97 16.57
CA GLY A 86 -20.27 1.32 17.64
C GLY A 86 -18.82 1.83 17.75
N ARG A 87 -18.08 1.29 18.72
CA ARG A 87 -16.65 1.62 18.89
C ARG A 87 -15.86 1.32 17.59
N ALA A 88 -15.09 2.32 17.13
CA ALA A 88 -14.17 2.12 16.02
C ALA A 88 -13.17 0.97 16.34
N ARG A 89 -13.06 0.01 15.43
CA ARG A 89 -12.13 -1.11 15.57
C ARG A 89 -10.71 -0.74 15.15
N VAL A 90 -10.59 0.20 14.22
CA VAL A 90 -9.33 0.59 13.58
C VAL A 90 -8.86 1.92 14.16
N ASP A 91 -7.57 1.99 14.49
CA ASP A 91 -6.90 3.23 14.89
C ASP A 91 -6.83 4.19 13.68
N ALA A 92 -7.56 5.29 13.75
CA ALA A 92 -7.70 6.25 12.66
C ALA A 92 -6.38 7.00 12.37
N ASP A 93 -5.58 7.34 13.39
CA ASP A 93 -4.30 8.02 13.21
C ASP A 93 -3.30 7.10 12.49
N ARG A 94 -3.18 5.85 12.93
CA ARG A 94 -2.36 4.84 12.26
C ARG A 94 -2.80 4.60 10.81
N ALA A 95 -4.11 4.53 10.57
CA ALA A 95 -4.66 4.35 9.23
C ALA A 95 -4.37 5.55 8.32
N ALA A 96 -4.53 6.78 8.81
CA ALA A 96 -4.21 7.99 8.08
C ALA A 96 -2.72 8.07 7.70
N ARG A 97 -1.83 7.68 8.62
CA ARG A 97 -0.39 7.66 8.38
C ARG A 97 0.04 6.58 7.37
N LEU A 98 -0.62 5.43 7.38
CA LEU A 98 -0.37 4.39 6.38
C LEU A 98 -0.75 4.85 4.96
N GLY A 99 -1.80 5.66 4.83
CA GLY A 99 -2.27 6.24 3.56
C GLY A 99 -1.69 7.60 3.19
N GLY A 100 -0.97 8.26 4.10
CA GLY A 100 -0.43 9.60 3.88
C GLY A 100 0.82 9.60 3.01
N TYR A 101 0.78 10.30 1.87
CA TYR A 101 1.87 10.32 0.88
C TYR A 101 2.60 11.67 0.80
N GLY A 102 2.17 12.67 1.58
CA GLY A 102 2.67 14.04 1.47
C GLY A 102 2.26 14.69 0.14
N THR A 103 2.95 15.78 -0.20
CA THR A 103 2.80 16.46 -1.49
C THR A 103 4.06 16.21 -2.36
N PRO A 104 4.01 16.46 -3.67
CA PRO A 104 5.16 16.28 -4.56
C PRO A 104 6.42 17.07 -4.17
N GLU A 105 6.28 18.13 -3.39
CA GLU A 105 7.39 18.98 -2.93
C GLU A 105 8.18 18.38 -1.77
N HIS A 106 7.60 17.38 -1.09
CA HIS A 106 8.27 16.73 0.05
C HIS A 106 9.29 15.69 -0.42
N ILE A 107 10.42 15.65 0.28
CA ILE A 107 11.41 14.55 0.15
C ILE A 107 10.83 13.30 0.80
N PRO A 108 10.58 12.20 0.03
CA PRO A 108 9.77 11.09 0.50
C PRO A 108 10.59 10.02 1.25
N LEU A 109 11.17 10.35 2.40
CA LEU A 109 11.94 9.39 3.20
C LEU A 109 11.10 8.45 4.08
N SER A 110 9.76 8.52 4.00
CA SER A 110 8.87 7.57 4.68
C SER A 110 8.02 6.73 3.73
N TRP A 111 8.06 7.00 2.43
CA TRP A 111 7.16 6.34 1.50
C TRP A 111 7.51 4.87 1.27
N GLY A 112 6.56 3.99 1.49
CA GLY A 112 6.73 2.54 1.38
C GLY A 112 6.65 2.00 -0.06
N TYR A 113 6.89 2.81 -1.08
CA TYR A 113 6.91 2.41 -2.49
C TYR A 113 8.18 2.88 -3.18
N LEU A 114 8.42 2.36 -4.39
CA LEU A 114 9.52 2.78 -5.23
C LEU A 114 9.19 4.07 -5.98
N ALA A 115 10.21 4.85 -6.27
CA ALA A 115 10.10 5.99 -7.18
C ALA A 115 9.65 5.54 -8.58
N PRO A 116 8.85 6.35 -9.31
CA PRO A 116 8.33 5.97 -10.62
C PRO A 116 9.39 5.55 -11.63
N GLU A 117 10.57 6.17 -11.60
CA GLU A 117 11.68 5.86 -12.51
C GLU A 117 12.33 4.49 -12.24
N LEU A 118 12.08 3.91 -11.08
CA LEU A 118 12.54 2.56 -10.75
C LEU A 118 11.59 1.46 -11.24
N LEU A 119 10.40 1.82 -11.70
CA LEU A 119 9.39 0.86 -12.15
C LEU A 119 9.60 0.50 -13.63
N PRO A 120 9.13 -0.68 -14.10
CA PRO A 120 9.23 -1.10 -15.50
C PRO A 120 8.12 -0.48 -16.37
N ASN A 121 7.95 0.87 -16.33
CA ASN A 121 6.82 1.58 -16.91
C ASN A 121 6.63 1.35 -18.40
N GLU A 122 7.71 1.40 -19.20
CA GLU A 122 7.64 1.17 -20.65
C GLU A 122 7.09 -0.21 -20.98
N GLU A 123 7.57 -1.23 -20.27
CA GLU A 123 7.11 -2.60 -20.46
C GLU A 123 5.66 -2.77 -20.00
N LEU A 124 5.28 -2.15 -18.88
CA LEU A 124 3.90 -2.14 -18.41
C LEU A 124 2.95 -1.46 -19.39
N HIS A 125 3.33 -0.34 -19.99
CA HIS A 125 2.53 0.32 -21.04
C HIS A 125 2.36 -0.57 -22.27
N ARG A 126 3.44 -1.21 -22.73
CA ARG A 126 3.41 -2.10 -23.89
C ARG A 126 2.55 -3.33 -23.66
N ILE A 127 2.69 -3.97 -22.49
CA ILE A 127 1.89 -5.14 -22.12
C ILE A 127 0.44 -4.75 -21.88
N GLY A 128 0.18 -3.65 -21.18
CA GLY A 128 -1.16 -3.16 -20.88
C GLY A 128 -1.97 -2.86 -22.14
N ALA A 129 -1.36 -2.17 -23.13
CA ALA A 129 -1.99 -1.90 -24.41
C ALA A 129 -2.33 -3.18 -25.19
N ARG A 130 -1.50 -4.22 -25.09
CA ARG A 130 -1.76 -5.53 -25.71
C ARG A 130 -2.85 -6.30 -24.94
N ALA A 131 -2.76 -6.34 -23.61
CA ALA A 131 -3.72 -7.03 -22.76
C ALA A 131 -5.13 -6.46 -22.93
N ALA A 132 -5.28 -5.12 -23.03
CA ALA A 132 -6.56 -4.46 -23.22
C ALA A 132 -7.28 -4.84 -24.53
N LYS A 133 -6.54 -5.31 -25.53
CA LYS A 133 -7.09 -5.82 -26.81
C LYS A 133 -7.50 -7.29 -26.72
N SER A 134 -7.15 -8.00 -25.66
CA SER A 134 -7.52 -9.41 -25.47
C SER A 134 -8.95 -9.52 -24.94
N GLY A 135 -9.76 -10.38 -25.56
CA GLY A 135 -11.10 -10.70 -25.05
C GLY A 135 -11.07 -11.28 -23.62
N ARG A 136 -9.99 -11.94 -23.22
CA ARG A 136 -9.82 -12.50 -21.87
C ARG A 136 -9.72 -11.44 -20.78
N ALA A 137 -9.29 -10.24 -21.12
CA ALA A 137 -9.19 -9.14 -20.16
C ALA A 137 -10.54 -8.60 -19.67
N TRP A 138 -11.63 -8.94 -20.36
CA TRP A 138 -12.97 -8.37 -20.14
C TRP A 138 -14.00 -9.42 -19.70
N VAL A 139 -13.58 -10.64 -19.41
CA VAL A 139 -14.44 -11.70 -18.91
C VAL A 139 -13.95 -12.15 -17.53
N MET A 140 -14.85 -12.57 -16.66
CA MET A 140 -14.49 -13.04 -15.32
C MET A 140 -13.49 -14.20 -15.37
N THR A 141 -12.47 -14.11 -14.52
CA THR A 141 -11.61 -15.27 -14.21
C THR A 141 -12.23 -16.13 -13.11
N PRO A 142 -11.79 -17.38 -12.95
CA PRO A 142 -12.13 -18.15 -11.75
C PRO A 142 -11.81 -17.35 -10.47
N PRO A 143 -12.57 -17.52 -9.38
CA PRO A 143 -12.34 -16.81 -8.12
C PRO A 143 -10.92 -16.94 -7.57
N ALA A 144 -10.26 -18.07 -7.78
CA ALA A 144 -8.86 -18.26 -7.39
C ALA A 144 -7.85 -17.51 -8.27
N GLY A 145 -8.29 -16.93 -9.38
CA GLY A 145 -7.46 -16.26 -10.37
C GLY A 145 -7.18 -17.09 -11.60
N SER A 146 -6.56 -16.44 -12.60
CA SER A 146 -6.19 -17.05 -13.87
C SER A 146 -5.30 -18.28 -13.66
N PRO A 147 -5.58 -19.42 -14.30
CA PRO A 147 -4.74 -20.63 -14.17
C PRO A 147 -3.30 -20.40 -14.61
N GLU A 148 -3.08 -19.52 -15.58
CA GLU A 148 -1.74 -19.17 -16.06
C GLU A 148 -0.97 -18.40 -14.99
N LEU A 149 -1.56 -17.35 -14.41
CA LEU A 149 -0.93 -16.57 -13.34
C LEU A 149 -0.65 -17.44 -12.11
N ARG A 150 -1.59 -18.27 -11.72
CA ARG A 150 -1.41 -19.20 -10.59
C ARG A 150 -0.21 -20.15 -10.80
N ARG A 151 0.00 -20.68 -12.01
CA ARG A 151 1.18 -21.50 -12.34
C ARG A 151 2.49 -20.71 -12.23
N ILE A 152 2.50 -19.47 -12.72
CA ILE A 152 3.68 -18.60 -12.63
C ILE A 152 4.05 -18.33 -11.17
N LEU A 153 3.08 -17.93 -10.34
CA LEU A 153 3.31 -17.61 -8.93
C LEU A 153 3.64 -18.85 -8.10
N ALA A 154 3.01 -19.99 -8.39
CA ALA A 154 3.28 -21.26 -7.72
C ALA A 154 4.73 -21.72 -7.91
N ALA A 155 5.32 -21.49 -9.08
CA ALA A 155 6.68 -21.91 -9.39
C ALA A 155 7.71 -21.26 -8.44
N GLU A 156 7.51 -20.02 -8.02
CA GLU A 156 8.39 -19.30 -7.09
C GLU A 156 8.38 -19.92 -5.68
N TYR A 157 7.26 -20.52 -5.30
CA TYR A 157 7.02 -21.12 -3.97
C TYR A 157 7.13 -22.64 -3.99
N ARG A 158 7.48 -23.26 -5.12
CA ARG A 158 7.45 -24.72 -5.31
C ARG A 158 6.12 -25.31 -4.83
N ALA A 159 5.04 -24.59 -5.07
CA ALA A 159 3.68 -24.92 -4.67
C ALA A 159 2.90 -25.58 -5.82
N ASP A 160 1.82 -26.28 -5.50
CA ASP A 160 0.81 -26.64 -6.50
C ASP A 160 0.06 -25.36 -6.95
N PRO A 161 -0.22 -25.14 -8.23
CA PRO A 161 -1.04 -24.03 -8.68
C PRO A 161 -2.42 -23.95 -7.98
N ASN A 162 -2.93 -25.06 -7.47
CA ASN A 162 -4.17 -25.08 -6.69
C ASN A 162 -4.01 -24.50 -5.28
N ASP A 163 -2.81 -24.42 -4.75
CA ASP A 163 -2.55 -23.77 -3.46
C ASP A 163 -2.51 -22.24 -3.57
N VAL A 164 -2.50 -21.69 -4.80
CA VAL A 164 -2.38 -20.25 -5.06
C VAL A 164 -3.76 -19.61 -5.25
N LEU A 165 -4.02 -18.55 -4.49
CA LEU A 165 -5.18 -17.68 -4.59
C LEU A 165 -4.72 -16.26 -4.92
N VAL A 166 -5.07 -15.76 -6.11
CA VAL A 166 -4.73 -14.40 -6.55
C VAL A 166 -5.57 -13.38 -5.79
N VAL A 167 -4.93 -12.32 -5.29
CA VAL A 167 -5.54 -11.28 -4.43
C VAL A 167 -5.20 -9.87 -4.92
N ALA A 168 -5.98 -8.86 -4.50
CA ALA A 168 -5.78 -7.45 -4.86
C ALA A 168 -4.63 -6.80 -4.06
N GLY A 169 -3.46 -7.43 -4.09
CA GLY A 169 -2.24 -7.02 -3.38
C GLY A 169 -2.12 -7.60 -1.98
N GLY A 170 -0.92 -7.49 -1.40
CA GLY A 170 -0.60 -8.12 -0.11
C GLY A 170 -1.52 -7.68 1.03
N GLN A 171 -1.89 -6.40 1.10
CA GLN A 171 -2.76 -5.89 2.18
C GLN A 171 -4.14 -6.55 2.16
N GLN A 172 -4.77 -6.69 0.99
CA GLN A 172 -6.05 -7.39 0.89
C GLN A 172 -5.90 -8.87 1.22
N GLY A 173 -4.82 -9.51 0.73
CA GLY A 173 -4.50 -10.90 1.08
C GLY A 173 -4.32 -11.11 2.58
N LEU A 174 -3.67 -10.17 3.27
CA LEU A 174 -3.45 -10.22 4.72
C LEU A 174 -4.76 -10.10 5.52
N VAL A 175 -5.59 -9.09 5.20
CA VAL A 175 -6.91 -8.93 5.84
C VAL A 175 -7.75 -10.18 5.61
N PHE A 176 -7.75 -10.70 4.39
CA PHE A 176 -8.50 -11.89 4.02
C PHE A 176 -8.00 -13.15 4.76
N ALA A 177 -6.68 -13.38 4.84
CA ALA A 177 -6.10 -14.50 5.56
C ALA A 177 -6.43 -14.43 7.06
N LEU A 178 -6.26 -13.27 7.70
CA LEU A 178 -6.58 -13.10 9.11
C LEU A 178 -8.05 -13.38 9.42
N ARG A 179 -8.98 -12.85 8.62
CA ARG A 179 -10.43 -13.08 8.80
C ARG A 179 -10.84 -14.53 8.58
N THR A 180 -10.10 -15.25 7.75
CA THR A 180 -10.44 -16.64 7.38
C THR A 180 -9.85 -17.66 8.36
N LEU A 181 -8.64 -17.38 8.89
CA LEU A 181 -7.89 -18.32 9.73
C LEU A 181 -8.11 -18.10 11.23
N ALA A 182 -8.50 -16.90 11.64
CA ALA A 182 -8.67 -16.53 13.04
C ALA A 182 -10.15 -16.22 13.35
N GLU A 183 -10.60 -16.64 14.51
CA GLU A 183 -11.94 -16.31 15.00
C GLU A 183 -11.95 -14.89 15.59
N PRO A 184 -13.01 -14.10 15.41
CA PRO A 184 -13.14 -12.79 16.05
C PRO A 184 -12.95 -12.91 17.59
N GLY A 185 -12.17 -11.99 18.15
CA GLY A 185 -11.81 -12.00 19.59
C GLY A 185 -10.64 -12.91 19.95
N SER A 186 -10.14 -13.77 19.04
CA SER A 186 -8.93 -14.54 19.27
C SER A 186 -7.68 -13.66 19.17
N THR A 187 -6.56 -14.18 19.69
CA THR A 187 -5.27 -13.49 19.71
C THR A 187 -4.43 -13.87 18.47
N VAL A 188 -3.84 -12.86 17.84
CA VAL A 188 -2.78 -13.00 16.85
C VAL A 188 -1.48 -12.48 17.43
N ILE A 189 -0.42 -13.28 17.34
CA ILE A 189 0.92 -12.85 17.75
C ILE A 189 1.61 -12.19 16.56
N THR A 190 2.32 -11.07 16.80
CA THR A 190 3.11 -10.36 15.81
C THR A 190 4.49 -10.00 16.32
N GLU A 191 5.42 -9.75 15.44
CA GLU A 191 6.72 -9.15 15.79
C GLU A 191 6.53 -7.75 16.40
N SER A 192 7.49 -7.33 17.21
CA SER A 192 7.56 -5.97 17.76
C SER A 192 8.97 -5.41 17.51
N PRO A 193 9.10 -4.35 16.67
CA PRO A 193 8.04 -3.65 15.91
C PRO A 193 7.53 -4.47 14.74
N SER A 194 6.33 -4.11 14.22
CA SER A 194 5.66 -4.79 13.12
C SER A 194 5.09 -3.82 12.08
N TYR A 195 4.68 -4.35 10.94
CA TYR A 195 4.04 -3.58 9.88
C TYR A 195 2.69 -3.00 10.34
N PRO A 196 2.49 -1.66 10.28
CA PRO A 196 1.24 -1.03 10.74
C PRO A 196 -0.01 -1.56 10.02
N GLY A 197 0.14 -1.95 8.76
CA GLY A 197 -0.95 -2.54 7.98
C GLY A 197 -1.39 -3.91 8.50
N ALA A 198 -0.51 -4.69 9.15
CA ALA A 198 -0.86 -5.94 9.80
C ALA A 198 -1.63 -5.67 11.11
N ILE A 199 -1.18 -4.68 11.88
CA ILE A 199 -1.88 -4.24 13.10
C ILE A 199 -3.31 -3.81 12.76
N LEU A 200 -3.46 -2.94 11.74
CA LEU A 200 -4.77 -2.49 11.27
C LEU A 200 -5.63 -3.62 10.71
N ALA A 201 -5.03 -4.57 9.99
CA ALA A 201 -5.72 -5.74 9.45
C ALA A 201 -6.31 -6.61 10.57
N ALA A 202 -5.52 -6.91 11.60
CA ALA A 202 -5.99 -7.67 12.77
C ALA A 202 -7.10 -6.92 13.52
N GLN A 203 -6.92 -5.62 13.77
CA GLN A 203 -7.96 -4.78 14.39
C GLN A 203 -9.26 -4.78 13.59
N SER A 204 -9.18 -4.63 12.25
CA SER A 204 -10.36 -4.64 11.38
C SER A 204 -11.10 -5.98 11.40
N ALA A 205 -10.36 -7.07 11.55
CA ALA A 205 -10.91 -8.41 11.70
C ALA A 205 -11.48 -8.69 13.11
N GLY A 206 -11.36 -7.74 14.04
CA GLY A 206 -11.82 -7.91 15.42
C GLY A 206 -10.96 -8.84 16.26
N LEU A 207 -9.67 -8.94 15.94
CA LEU A 207 -8.69 -9.78 16.64
C LEU A 207 -7.95 -8.99 17.70
N ASN A 208 -7.54 -9.67 18.76
CA ASN A 208 -6.60 -9.15 19.74
C ASN A 208 -5.17 -9.32 19.22
N LEU A 209 -4.30 -8.37 19.56
CA LEU A 209 -2.89 -8.43 19.20
C LEU A 209 -2.05 -8.67 20.44
N SER A 210 -1.09 -9.56 20.31
CA SER A 210 0.01 -9.70 21.25
C SER A 210 1.33 -9.61 20.50
N SER A 211 2.31 -8.93 21.08
CA SER A 211 3.57 -8.64 20.40
C SER A 211 4.75 -9.36 21.05
N VAL A 212 5.66 -9.87 20.23
CA VAL A 212 6.90 -10.51 20.66
C VAL A 212 8.07 -9.72 20.09
N PRO A 213 9.04 -9.31 20.94
CA PRO A 213 10.22 -8.58 20.49
C PRO A 213 11.00 -9.32 19.40
N ALA A 214 11.55 -8.53 18.46
CA ALA A 214 12.45 -9.00 17.42
C ALA A 214 13.77 -8.21 17.46
N ASP A 215 14.86 -8.85 17.06
CA ASP A 215 16.18 -8.26 16.88
C ASP A 215 16.62 -8.29 15.41
N ALA A 216 17.91 -8.07 15.14
CA ALA A 216 18.45 -8.11 13.77
C ALA A 216 18.34 -9.50 13.10
N ASP A 217 18.20 -10.56 13.89
CA ASP A 217 18.04 -11.94 13.46
C ASP A 217 16.58 -12.41 13.41
N GLY A 218 15.61 -11.50 13.60
CA GLY A 218 14.16 -11.73 13.59
C GLY A 218 13.56 -11.94 14.98
N ILE A 219 12.37 -12.53 15.05
CA ILE A 219 11.61 -12.74 16.28
C ILE A 219 12.39 -13.57 17.31
N LEU A 220 12.27 -13.21 18.62
CA LEU A 220 12.91 -13.92 19.72
C LEU A 220 12.13 -15.22 20.02
N ILE A 221 12.79 -16.36 19.82
CA ILE A 221 12.14 -17.68 19.82
C ILE A 221 11.61 -18.08 21.18
N ASP A 222 12.38 -17.86 22.26
CA ASP A 222 11.97 -18.22 23.60
C ASP A 222 10.72 -17.44 24.02
N LEU A 223 10.70 -16.13 23.71
CA LEU A 223 9.54 -15.28 24.00
C LEU A 223 8.34 -15.63 23.11
N LEU A 224 8.56 -16.09 21.88
CA LEU A 224 7.48 -16.60 21.03
C LEU A 224 6.87 -17.88 21.60
N ALA A 225 7.70 -18.78 22.13
CA ALA A 225 7.25 -20.01 22.77
C ALA A 225 6.37 -19.71 23.99
N ASP A 226 6.87 -18.84 24.89
CA ASP A 226 6.14 -18.40 26.09
C ASP A 226 4.79 -17.74 25.70
N GLU A 227 4.82 -16.91 24.67
CA GLU A 227 3.63 -16.17 24.24
C GLU A 227 2.58 -17.08 23.57
N LEU A 228 3.00 -18.08 22.79
CA LEU A 228 2.11 -19.11 22.25
C LEU A 228 1.45 -19.94 23.37
N GLU A 229 2.21 -20.30 24.41
CA GLU A 229 1.70 -21.03 25.55
C GLU A 229 0.71 -20.20 26.38
N ARG A 230 1.03 -18.93 26.64
CA ARG A 230 0.22 -17.99 27.42
C ARG A 230 -1.11 -17.66 26.75
N THR A 231 -1.06 -17.33 25.44
CA THR A 231 -2.23 -16.83 24.68
C THR A 231 -3.03 -17.93 24.01
N ARG A 232 -2.42 -19.09 23.79
CA ARG A 232 -2.95 -20.16 22.93
C ARG A 232 -3.33 -19.67 21.54
N ALA A 233 -2.60 -18.66 21.03
CA ALA A 233 -2.81 -18.10 19.72
C ALA A 233 -2.65 -19.16 18.62
N ARG A 234 -3.54 -19.10 17.65
CA ARG A 234 -3.52 -20.00 16.49
C ARG A 234 -2.97 -19.36 15.24
N VAL A 235 -2.59 -18.08 15.30
CA VAL A 235 -2.01 -17.33 14.18
C VAL A 235 -0.85 -16.49 14.70
N VAL A 236 0.27 -16.61 14.01
CA VAL A 236 1.48 -15.78 14.16
C VAL A 236 1.71 -15.06 12.84
N TYR A 237 1.81 -13.73 12.86
CA TYR A 237 2.17 -12.93 11.69
C TYR A 237 3.65 -12.58 11.73
N LEU A 238 4.37 -12.87 10.66
CA LEU A 238 5.81 -12.63 10.54
C LEU A 238 6.18 -12.04 9.16
N GLN A 239 7.24 -11.23 9.15
CA GLN A 239 7.94 -10.82 7.93
C GLN A 239 9.37 -11.39 7.94
N PRO A 240 9.58 -12.65 7.53
CA PRO A 240 10.87 -13.32 7.66
C PRO A 240 12.00 -12.71 6.84
N SER A 241 11.64 -11.96 5.78
CA SER A 241 12.61 -11.37 4.85
C SER A 241 12.48 -9.84 4.87
N TYR A 242 13.56 -9.17 5.31
CA TYR A 242 13.67 -7.70 5.28
C TYR A 242 12.48 -7.00 5.93
N ALA A 243 12.19 -7.37 7.16
CA ALA A 243 11.01 -6.95 7.91
C ALA A 243 10.80 -5.42 7.90
N ASN A 244 9.57 -4.97 7.77
CA ASN A 244 9.18 -3.58 7.91
C ASN A 244 8.73 -3.33 9.38
N PRO A 245 9.44 -2.49 10.15
CA PRO A 245 10.34 -1.42 9.68
C PRO A 245 11.85 -1.74 9.76
N THR A 246 12.25 -2.83 10.40
CA THR A 246 13.60 -3.07 10.89
C THR A 246 14.62 -3.40 9.81
N GLY A 247 14.19 -3.96 8.66
CA GLY A 247 15.08 -4.54 7.66
C GLY A 247 15.70 -5.88 8.09
N ALA A 248 15.28 -6.44 9.23
CA ALA A 248 15.76 -7.70 9.76
C ALA A 248 15.50 -8.88 8.82
N LEU A 249 16.35 -9.88 8.93
CA LEU A 249 16.25 -11.13 8.19
C LEU A 249 16.21 -12.29 9.18
N LEU A 250 15.11 -13.06 9.20
CA LEU A 250 14.98 -14.21 10.09
C LEU A 250 16.05 -15.24 9.78
N LYS A 251 16.92 -15.51 10.77
CA LYS A 251 18.04 -16.43 10.67
C LYS A 251 17.60 -17.87 10.40
N ALA A 252 18.43 -18.65 9.70
CA ALA A 252 18.12 -20.03 9.32
C ALA A 252 17.72 -20.90 10.54
N GLU A 253 18.43 -20.77 11.65
CA GLU A 253 18.13 -21.51 12.87
C GLU A 253 16.75 -21.14 13.44
N ARG A 254 16.45 -19.82 13.47
CA ARG A 254 15.15 -19.32 13.97
C ARG A 254 14.01 -19.70 13.01
N ARG A 255 14.23 -19.76 11.72
CA ARG A 255 13.22 -20.23 10.73
C ARG A 255 12.75 -21.63 11.09
N LYS A 256 13.69 -22.55 11.35
CA LYS A 256 13.37 -23.91 11.76
C LYS A 256 12.60 -23.93 13.09
N GLN A 257 13.08 -23.17 14.08
CA GLN A 257 12.44 -23.11 15.42
C GLN A 257 11.01 -22.54 15.36
N VAL A 258 10.76 -21.52 14.52
CA VAL A 258 9.42 -20.97 14.31
C VAL A 258 8.47 -22.01 13.73
N LEU A 259 8.92 -22.81 12.75
CA LEU A 259 8.12 -23.92 12.19
C LEU A 259 7.85 -25.03 13.22
N GLU A 260 8.85 -25.37 14.03
CA GLU A 260 8.68 -26.35 15.11
C GLU A 260 7.69 -25.86 16.18
N LEU A 261 7.73 -24.58 16.55
CA LEU A 261 6.76 -23.98 17.46
C LEU A 261 5.35 -23.97 16.87
N ALA A 262 5.21 -23.59 15.59
CA ALA A 262 3.91 -23.63 14.92
C ALA A 262 3.32 -25.05 14.94
N ALA A 263 4.13 -26.06 14.64
CA ALA A 263 3.70 -27.46 14.69
C ALA A 263 3.30 -27.91 16.10
N ARG A 264 4.11 -27.57 17.09
CA ARG A 264 3.87 -27.94 18.51
C ARG A 264 2.57 -27.34 19.04
N HIS A 265 2.28 -26.09 18.71
CA HIS A 265 1.11 -25.36 19.19
C HIS A 265 -0.10 -25.46 18.26
N GLY A 266 0.03 -26.12 17.10
CA GLY A 266 -1.02 -26.20 16.08
C GLY A 266 -1.43 -24.80 15.58
N ALA A 267 -0.45 -23.93 15.37
CA ALA A 267 -0.66 -22.56 14.92
C ALA A 267 -0.31 -22.40 13.44
N PHE A 268 -0.95 -21.43 12.79
CA PHE A 268 -0.58 -20.95 11.46
C PHE A 268 0.45 -19.83 11.57
N ILE A 269 1.37 -19.78 10.61
CA ILE A 269 2.27 -18.66 10.36
C ILE A 269 1.76 -17.93 9.12
N ILE A 270 1.33 -16.70 9.26
CA ILE A 270 1.12 -15.82 8.11
C ILE A 270 2.47 -15.18 7.77
N GLU A 271 3.11 -15.68 6.74
CA GLU A 271 4.35 -15.16 6.18
C GLU A 271 4.03 -14.03 5.19
N ASP A 272 4.37 -12.79 5.54
CA ASP A 272 4.24 -11.66 4.62
C ASP A 272 5.54 -11.46 3.83
N ASP A 273 5.56 -12.01 2.62
CA ASP A 273 6.71 -12.03 1.72
C ASP A 273 6.67 -10.89 0.68
N TRP A 274 6.41 -9.69 1.16
CA TRP A 274 6.31 -8.48 0.32
C TRP A 274 7.63 -8.08 -0.34
N THR A 275 8.76 -8.60 0.13
CA THR A 275 10.12 -8.26 -0.30
C THR A 275 10.78 -9.31 -1.20
N ARG A 276 10.05 -10.33 -1.66
CA ARG A 276 10.60 -11.47 -2.42
C ARG A 276 11.61 -11.07 -3.50
N HIS A 277 11.38 -9.98 -4.19
CA HIS A 277 12.22 -9.50 -5.29
C HIS A 277 13.11 -8.30 -4.94
N LEU A 278 13.18 -7.89 -3.66
CA LEU A 278 13.89 -6.70 -3.20
C LEU A 278 15.19 -7.00 -2.44
N GLY A 279 15.80 -8.17 -2.65
CA GLY A 279 17.11 -8.47 -2.10
C GLY A 279 18.18 -7.57 -2.71
N ILE A 280 19.03 -6.95 -1.88
CA ILE A 280 20.13 -6.06 -2.29
C ILE A 280 21.44 -6.84 -2.29
N ASP A 281 21.84 -7.42 -1.16
CA ASP A 281 23.08 -8.15 -0.98
C ASP A 281 22.91 -9.65 -1.28
N GLY A 282 22.20 -9.97 -2.35
CA GLY A 282 21.87 -11.32 -2.77
C GLY A 282 20.37 -11.53 -2.95
N GLN A 283 19.96 -12.77 -3.16
CA GLN A 283 18.55 -13.15 -3.20
C GLN A 283 18.00 -13.31 -1.78
N ALA A 284 16.70 -13.00 -1.61
CA ALA A 284 15.99 -13.33 -0.38
C ALA A 284 16.03 -14.85 -0.14
N PRO A 285 16.08 -15.30 1.12
CA PRO A 285 15.95 -16.72 1.43
C PRO A 285 14.69 -17.31 0.82
N PRO A 286 14.62 -18.63 0.61
CA PRO A 286 13.38 -19.28 0.19
C PRO A 286 12.22 -18.92 1.14
N PRO A 287 10.97 -18.86 0.67
CA PRO A 287 9.82 -18.67 1.57
C PRO A 287 9.76 -19.73 2.66
N LEU A 288 9.31 -19.38 3.88
CA LEU A 288 9.05 -20.38 4.94
C LEU A 288 8.09 -21.48 4.44
N PHE A 289 7.17 -21.12 3.58
CA PHE A 289 6.25 -22.06 2.92
C PHE A 289 6.98 -23.25 2.27
N THR A 290 8.17 -23.04 1.69
CA THR A 290 8.93 -24.11 1.05
C THR A 290 9.62 -25.03 2.04
N GLU A 291 9.80 -24.60 3.27
CA GLU A 291 10.43 -25.35 4.36
C GLU A 291 9.39 -26.08 5.24
N ASP A 292 8.10 -25.79 5.05
CA ASP A 292 6.99 -26.33 5.80
C ASP A 292 6.26 -27.45 5.02
N PRO A 293 6.48 -28.73 5.32
CA PRO A 293 5.76 -29.82 4.65
C PRO A 293 4.35 -30.07 5.20
N HIS A 294 3.99 -29.47 6.35
CA HIS A 294 2.78 -29.81 7.08
C HIS A 294 1.66 -28.78 6.93
N GLY A 295 1.88 -27.67 6.22
CA GLY A 295 0.84 -26.68 5.90
C GLY A 295 0.54 -25.70 7.04
N HIS A 296 1.50 -25.45 7.92
CA HIS A 296 1.41 -24.40 8.94
C HIS A 296 1.59 -23.00 8.36
N VAL A 297 2.31 -22.87 7.23
CA VAL A 297 2.62 -21.57 6.61
C VAL A 297 1.59 -21.20 5.56
N VAL A 298 1.05 -20.00 5.71
CA VAL A 298 0.23 -19.28 4.72
C VAL A 298 1.02 -18.07 4.26
N SER A 299 1.57 -18.12 3.05
CA SER A 299 2.39 -17.02 2.52
C SER A 299 1.56 -16.01 1.76
N ILE A 300 1.93 -14.73 1.92
CA ILE A 300 1.33 -13.60 1.21
C ILE A 300 2.42 -12.98 0.34
N LEU A 301 2.31 -13.19 -0.96
CA LEU A 301 3.16 -12.58 -1.97
C LEU A 301 2.58 -11.26 -2.45
N SER A 302 3.42 -10.24 -2.65
CA SER A 302 3.03 -8.99 -3.30
C SER A 302 4.00 -8.63 -4.43
N ILE A 303 3.48 -8.37 -5.63
CA ILE A 303 4.26 -7.82 -6.74
C ILE A 303 4.16 -6.29 -6.85
N SER A 304 3.39 -5.64 -5.97
CA SER A 304 3.18 -4.19 -6.01
C SER A 304 4.46 -3.38 -5.81
N LYS A 305 5.46 -3.91 -5.11
CA LYS A 305 6.71 -3.19 -4.88
C LYS A 305 7.65 -3.29 -6.09
N PRO A 306 8.01 -4.50 -6.56
CA PRO A 306 8.97 -4.62 -7.66
C PRO A 306 8.38 -4.29 -9.03
N ALA A 307 7.07 -4.43 -9.24
CA ALA A 307 6.43 -4.17 -10.54
C ALA A 307 5.78 -2.79 -10.61
N SER A 308 4.71 -2.57 -9.86
CA SER A 308 4.03 -1.27 -9.78
C SER A 308 3.00 -1.28 -8.64
N PRO A 309 2.93 -0.23 -7.83
CA PRO A 309 1.88 -0.10 -6.82
C PRO A 309 0.48 -0.04 -7.44
N GLY A 310 0.34 0.47 -8.66
CA GLY A 310 -0.93 0.57 -9.38
C GLY A 310 -1.51 -0.76 -9.86
N LEU A 311 -0.70 -1.81 -9.99
CA LEU A 311 -1.21 -3.14 -10.38
C LEU A 311 -2.09 -3.76 -9.29
N ARG A 312 -1.86 -3.44 -8.02
CA ARG A 312 -2.62 -4.02 -6.91
C ARG A 312 -2.82 -5.53 -7.06
N LEU A 313 -1.72 -6.27 -7.18
CA LEU A 313 -1.74 -7.72 -7.36
C LEU A 313 -0.80 -8.42 -6.38
N GLY A 314 -1.27 -9.56 -5.89
CA GLY A 314 -0.52 -10.47 -5.02
C GLY A 314 -1.14 -11.87 -5.04
N ALA A 315 -0.69 -12.72 -4.14
CA ALA A 315 -1.27 -14.04 -3.93
C ALA A 315 -1.23 -14.43 -2.45
N VAL A 316 -2.21 -15.23 -2.04
CA VAL A 316 -2.15 -16.03 -0.82
C VAL A 316 -1.85 -17.47 -1.24
N ILE A 317 -0.87 -18.09 -0.61
CA ILE A 317 -0.41 -19.44 -0.94
C ILE A 317 -0.57 -20.29 0.32
N ALA A 318 -1.44 -21.31 0.25
CA ALA A 318 -1.80 -22.14 1.39
C ALA A 318 -2.17 -23.57 0.97
N ARG A 319 -1.69 -24.55 1.72
CA ARG A 319 -1.95 -25.98 1.51
C ARG A 319 -3.13 -26.49 2.33
N GLY A 320 -3.67 -27.62 1.93
CA GLY A 320 -4.64 -28.40 2.70
C GLY A 320 -5.92 -27.66 3.08
N PRO A 321 -6.56 -28.01 4.21
CA PRO A 321 -7.83 -27.42 4.63
C PRO A 321 -7.83 -25.90 4.78
N ALA A 322 -6.68 -25.29 5.16
CA ALA A 322 -6.55 -23.83 5.21
C ALA A 322 -6.69 -23.20 3.81
N GLY A 323 -6.00 -23.77 2.82
CA GLY A 323 -6.13 -23.36 1.42
C GLY A 323 -7.54 -23.56 0.86
N GLU A 324 -8.19 -24.66 1.20
CA GLU A 324 -9.59 -24.92 0.81
C GLU A 324 -10.54 -23.88 1.41
N ARG A 325 -10.39 -23.58 2.71
CA ARG A 325 -11.21 -22.57 3.39
C ARG A 325 -11.01 -21.18 2.77
N LEU A 326 -9.77 -20.79 2.49
CA LEU A 326 -9.46 -19.52 1.81
C LEU A 326 -10.12 -19.46 0.43
N ARG A 327 -10.02 -20.49 -0.38
CA ARG A 327 -10.68 -20.54 -1.70
C ARG A 327 -12.21 -20.47 -1.59
N ALA A 328 -12.81 -21.19 -0.65
CA ALA A 328 -14.25 -21.16 -0.42
C ALA A 328 -14.76 -19.77 0.03
N SER A 329 -14.00 -19.10 0.89
CA SER A 329 -14.36 -17.77 1.40
C SER A 329 -14.20 -16.64 0.38
N ARG A 330 -13.46 -16.90 -0.71
CA ARG A 330 -13.11 -15.89 -1.71
C ARG A 330 -14.33 -15.21 -2.34
N THR A 331 -15.32 -15.99 -2.69
CA THR A 331 -16.54 -15.49 -3.37
C THR A 331 -17.34 -14.52 -2.50
N ALA A 332 -17.23 -14.65 -1.18
CA ALA A 332 -17.86 -13.72 -0.23
C ALA A 332 -17.09 -12.41 -0.05
N ASP A 333 -15.84 -12.33 -0.50
CA ASP A 333 -14.98 -11.17 -0.31
C ASP A 333 -15.07 -10.19 -1.50
N ASP A 334 -14.65 -10.61 -2.70
CA ASP A 334 -14.59 -9.74 -3.89
C ASP A 334 -14.77 -10.46 -5.25
N LEU A 335 -15.21 -11.70 -5.26
CA LEU A 335 -15.40 -12.57 -6.43
C LEU A 335 -14.08 -12.94 -7.13
N CYS A 336 -13.31 -11.98 -7.65
CA CYS A 336 -12.01 -12.19 -8.28
C CYS A 336 -11.24 -10.88 -8.48
N VAL A 337 -9.94 -10.97 -8.72
CA VAL A 337 -9.13 -9.83 -9.16
C VAL A 337 -9.41 -9.52 -10.62
N ALA A 338 -9.42 -8.24 -11.00
CA ALA A 338 -9.66 -7.79 -12.36
C ALA A 338 -8.81 -8.56 -13.41
N PRO A 339 -9.42 -9.17 -14.43
CA PRO A 339 -8.71 -10.02 -15.39
C PRO A 339 -7.61 -9.28 -16.16
N LEU A 340 -7.86 -8.01 -16.51
CA LEU A 340 -6.87 -7.16 -17.19
C LEU A 340 -5.55 -7.06 -16.40
N VAL A 341 -5.63 -6.88 -15.08
CA VAL A 341 -4.45 -6.79 -14.21
C VAL A 341 -3.70 -8.12 -14.17
N GLN A 342 -4.42 -9.24 -14.15
CA GLN A 342 -3.82 -10.58 -14.19
C GLN A 342 -3.10 -10.85 -15.52
N GLU A 343 -3.68 -10.46 -16.66
CA GLU A 343 -3.05 -10.56 -17.98
C GLU A 343 -1.77 -9.70 -18.06
N ILE A 344 -1.79 -8.48 -17.50
CA ILE A 344 -0.60 -7.62 -17.42
C ILE A 344 0.50 -8.28 -16.57
N ALA A 345 0.13 -8.84 -15.43
CA ALA A 345 1.08 -9.52 -14.55
C ALA A 345 1.70 -10.77 -15.23
N CYS A 346 0.89 -11.60 -15.87
CA CYS A 346 1.40 -12.73 -16.66
C CYS A 346 2.41 -12.26 -17.70
N GLY A 347 2.06 -11.24 -18.48
CA GLY A 347 2.94 -10.71 -19.51
C GLY A 347 4.24 -10.15 -18.96
N LEU A 348 4.22 -9.47 -17.81
CA LEU A 348 5.42 -8.93 -17.18
C LEU A 348 6.32 -10.03 -16.61
N LEU A 349 5.76 -10.90 -15.77
CA LEU A 349 6.53 -11.93 -15.06
C LEU A 349 7.17 -12.95 -16.00
N THR A 350 6.57 -13.17 -17.18
CA THR A 350 7.14 -14.06 -18.23
C THR A 350 8.02 -13.34 -19.25
N SER A 351 8.14 -12.02 -19.17
CA SER A 351 8.93 -11.23 -20.13
C SER A 351 10.44 -11.36 -19.85
N ASN A 352 11.24 -11.22 -20.92
CA ASN A 352 12.70 -11.11 -20.81
C ASN A 352 13.16 -9.80 -20.12
N VAL A 353 12.25 -8.83 -19.95
CA VAL A 353 12.52 -7.56 -19.26
C VAL A 353 12.55 -7.77 -17.76
N TRP A 354 11.71 -8.65 -17.21
CA TRP A 354 11.56 -8.85 -15.78
C TRP A 354 12.88 -9.15 -15.04
N PRO A 355 13.69 -10.14 -15.43
CA PRO A 355 14.97 -10.40 -14.75
C PRO A 355 15.96 -9.22 -14.85
N ARG A 356 15.98 -8.52 -15.99
CA ARG A 356 16.84 -7.34 -16.20
C ARG A 356 16.39 -6.17 -15.32
N HIS A 357 15.08 -5.96 -15.24
CA HIS A 357 14.50 -4.97 -14.35
C HIS A 357 14.86 -5.22 -12.89
N LEU A 358 14.69 -6.44 -12.38
CA LEU A 358 15.08 -6.80 -11.01
C LEU A 358 16.57 -6.60 -10.74
N LYS A 359 17.45 -6.90 -11.72
CA LYS A 359 18.89 -6.65 -11.59
C LYS A 359 19.19 -5.15 -11.47
N ARG A 360 18.58 -4.32 -12.32
CA ARG A 360 18.73 -2.85 -12.25
C ARG A 360 18.19 -2.30 -10.93
N LEU A 361 16.99 -2.72 -10.54
CA LEU A 361 16.36 -2.31 -9.30
C LEU A 361 17.24 -2.61 -8.08
N ARG A 362 17.84 -3.78 -8.02
CA ARG A 362 18.76 -4.17 -6.95
C ARG A 362 19.96 -3.22 -6.85
N ALA A 363 20.58 -2.88 -7.97
CA ALA A 363 21.71 -1.96 -7.99
C ALA A 363 21.32 -0.56 -7.50
N GLU A 364 20.19 -0.02 -7.99
CA GLU A 364 19.68 1.28 -7.58
C GLU A 364 19.32 1.33 -6.08
N LEU A 365 18.69 0.28 -5.57
CA LEU A 365 18.36 0.21 -4.14
C LEU A 365 19.63 0.10 -3.28
N ALA A 366 20.67 -0.58 -3.73
CA ALA A 366 21.97 -0.61 -3.04
C ALA A 366 22.56 0.79 -2.90
N THR A 367 22.64 1.52 -4.02
CA THR A 367 23.16 2.89 -4.04
C THR A 367 22.38 3.83 -3.11
N ARG A 368 21.06 3.80 -3.17
CA ARG A 368 20.20 4.65 -2.32
C ARG A 368 20.29 4.26 -0.84
N ARG A 369 20.33 2.97 -0.51
CA ARG A 369 20.55 2.48 0.86
C ARG A 369 21.87 3.01 1.41
N ASP A 370 22.94 2.87 0.65
CA ASP A 370 24.30 3.22 1.07
C ASP A 370 24.43 4.75 1.24
N ALA A 371 23.78 5.54 0.37
CA ALA A 371 23.66 6.98 0.52
C ALA A 371 22.94 7.36 1.82
N LEU A 372 21.82 6.71 2.14
CA LEU A 372 21.07 6.95 3.39
C LEU A 372 21.91 6.59 4.63
N VAL A 373 22.54 5.44 4.63
CA VAL A 373 23.40 4.99 5.73
C VAL A 373 24.58 5.95 5.93
N SER A 374 25.22 6.38 4.84
CA SER A 374 26.32 7.34 4.87
C SER A 374 25.86 8.69 5.41
N ALA A 375 24.76 9.23 4.88
CA ALA A 375 24.21 10.52 5.33
C ALA A 375 23.88 10.53 6.83
N ILE A 376 23.19 9.48 7.33
CA ILE A 376 22.88 9.37 8.76
C ILE A 376 24.16 9.35 9.60
N ARG A 377 25.14 8.52 9.24
CA ARG A 377 26.37 8.36 10.01
C ARG A 377 27.23 9.63 10.07
N THR A 378 27.22 10.41 8.99
CA THR A 378 28.06 11.62 8.88
C THR A 378 27.38 12.86 9.45
N THR A 379 26.04 12.96 9.35
CA THR A 379 25.31 14.21 9.64
C THR A 379 24.55 14.12 10.97
N THR A 380 24.15 12.92 11.40
CA THR A 380 23.35 12.69 12.61
C THR A 380 23.96 11.57 13.46
N PRO A 381 25.17 11.75 14.04
CA PRO A 381 25.91 10.69 14.74
C PRO A 381 25.19 10.11 15.95
N ASP A 382 24.26 10.85 16.54
CA ASP A 382 23.46 10.42 17.68
C ASP A 382 22.32 9.47 17.30
N ILE A 383 21.98 9.38 16.01
CA ILE A 383 21.01 8.41 15.49
C ILE A 383 21.69 7.04 15.32
N ARG A 384 21.15 6.02 15.95
CA ARG A 384 21.67 4.66 15.87
C ARG A 384 20.87 3.82 14.88
N ILE A 385 21.48 3.42 13.78
CA ILE A 385 20.92 2.47 12.82
C ILE A 385 20.87 1.09 13.50
N ALA A 386 19.69 0.48 13.59
CA ALA A 386 19.49 -0.82 14.23
C ALA A 386 20.23 -1.94 13.48
N CYS A 387 20.05 -2.01 12.17
CA CYS A 387 20.84 -2.84 11.25
C CYS A 387 20.84 -2.21 9.86
N VAL A 388 21.90 -2.46 9.08
CA VAL A 388 21.91 -2.10 7.67
C VAL A 388 21.17 -3.19 6.90
N PRO A 389 20.02 -2.85 6.25
CA PRO A 389 19.20 -3.87 5.61
C PRO A 389 19.89 -4.46 4.38
N ARG A 390 19.84 -5.78 4.25
CA ARG A 390 20.38 -6.53 3.11
C ARG A 390 19.40 -6.62 1.93
N GLY A 391 18.23 -6.00 2.09
CA GLY A 391 17.15 -5.94 1.12
C GLY A 391 15.97 -5.12 1.64
N GLY A 392 14.87 -5.13 0.90
CA GLY A 392 13.73 -4.26 1.18
C GLY A 392 13.99 -2.80 0.78
N ILE A 393 13.28 -1.89 1.42
CA ILE A 393 13.36 -0.44 1.13
C ILE A 393 13.34 0.41 2.40
N HIS A 394 13.42 -0.20 3.57
CA HIS A 394 13.29 0.48 4.86
C HIS A 394 14.57 0.36 5.69
N LEU A 395 14.85 1.41 6.47
CA LEU A 395 15.90 1.46 7.47
C LEU A 395 15.29 1.96 8.78
N TRP A 396 15.62 1.28 9.86
CA TRP A 396 15.12 1.56 11.20
C TRP A 396 16.21 2.18 12.06
N ALA A 397 15.88 3.30 12.65
CA ALA A 397 16.86 4.06 13.42
C ALA A 397 16.30 4.53 14.77
N LYS A 398 17.11 4.36 15.82
CA LYS A 398 16.82 4.80 17.17
C LYS A 398 17.36 6.21 17.35
N LEU A 399 16.53 7.08 17.90
CA LEU A 399 16.87 8.44 18.30
C LEU A 399 17.42 8.48 19.75
N PRO A 400 18.06 9.58 20.18
CA PRO A 400 18.39 9.80 21.56
C PRO A 400 17.18 9.66 22.49
N GLN A 401 17.41 9.19 23.70
CA GLN A 401 16.36 9.03 24.70
C GLN A 401 15.73 10.39 25.03
N GLY A 402 14.41 10.41 25.18
CA GLY A 402 13.65 11.65 25.47
C GLY A 402 13.22 12.45 24.23
N THR A 403 13.63 12.04 23.02
CA THR A 403 13.17 12.70 21.79
C THR A 403 11.68 12.43 21.54
N ASP A 404 10.87 13.48 21.35
CA ASP A 404 9.48 13.33 20.89
C ASP A 404 9.43 13.14 19.37
N THR A 405 9.17 11.93 18.94
CA THR A 405 9.09 11.59 17.51
C THR A 405 7.93 12.28 16.78
N ARG A 406 6.89 12.75 17.49
CA ARG A 406 5.78 13.51 16.89
C ARG A 406 6.27 14.88 16.45
N GLU A 407 6.96 15.56 17.37
CA GLU A 407 7.51 16.90 17.11
C GLU A 407 8.55 16.85 15.99
N VAL A 408 9.43 15.83 16.03
CA VAL A 408 10.42 15.61 14.95
C VAL A 408 9.73 15.39 13.61
N CYS A 409 8.74 14.54 13.53
CA CYS A 409 8.01 14.27 12.28
C CYS A 409 7.21 15.50 11.80
N ALA A 410 6.61 16.27 12.72
CA ALA A 410 5.87 17.47 12.37
C ALA A 410 6.80 18.58 11.86
N SER A 411 7.94 18.79 12.52
CA SER A 411 8.96 19.75 12.08
C SER A 411 9.59 19.35 10.75
N ALA A 412 9.89 18.05 10.56
CA ALA A 412 10.40 17.54 9.31
C ALA A 412 9.39 17.75 8.16
N TYR A 413 8.11 17.50 8.42
CA TYR A 413 7.04 17.74 7.44
C TYR A 413 6.98 19.24 7.05
N ALA A 414 7.04 20.14 8.02
CA ALA A 414 7.05 21.59 7.77
C ALA A 414 8.27 22.03 6.94
N ASP A 415 9.42 21.37 7.14
CA ASP A 415 10.66 21.60 6.37
C ASP A 415 10.73 20.78 5.06
N GLY A 416 9.60 20.19 4.63
CA GLY A 416 9.48 19.48 3.35
C GLY A 416 10.12 18.09 3.34
N VAL A 417 10.24 17.41 4.49
CA VAL A 417 10.80 16.07 4.60
C VAL A 417 9.80 15.12 5.25
N LEU A 418 9.52 13.99 4.61
CA LEU A 418 8.68 12.94 5.19
C LEU A 418 9.53 11.88 5.84
N VAL A 419 9.37 11.67 7.15
CA VAL A 419 9.96 10.57 7.90
C VAL A 419 8.87 9.76 8.62
N GLY A 420 9.10 8.48 8.84
CA GLY A 420 8.12 7.60 9.48
C GLY A 420 8.24 7.62 10.99
N ASP A 421 7.19 8.02 11.68
CA ASP A 421 7.11 7.96 13.15
C ASP A 421 7.09 6.49 13.62
N GLY A 422 8.09 6.12 14.39
CA GLY A 422 8.29 4.75 14.87
C GLY A 422 7.16 4.21 15.75
N ARG A 423 6.42 5.07 16.44
CA ARG A 423 5.34 4.66 17.34
C ARG A 423 4.25 3.84 16.64
N HIS A 424 3.99 4.12 15.36
CA HIS A 424 2.95 3.41 14.61
C HIS A 424 3.28 1.95 14.29
N PHE A 425 4.54 1.53 14.51
CA PHE A 425 5.00 0.15 14.28
C PHE A 425 4.91 -0.74 15.52
N PHE A 426 4.45 -0.22 16.64
CA PHE A 426 4.28 -0.99 17.88
C PHE A 426 2.80 -1.21 18.16
N VAL A 427 2.47 -2.40 18.66
CA VAL A 427 1.16 -2.70 19.21
C VAL A 427 1.00 -1.98 20.54
N ASP A 428 2.05 -2.06 21.36
CA ASP A 428 2.17 -1.48 22.67
C ASP A 428 3.01 -0.19 22.64
N GLU A 429 3.36 0.33 23.81
CA GLU A 429 4.24 1.49 23.92
C GLU A 429 5.65 1.17 23.42
N PRO A 430 6.25 2.02 22.56
CA PRO A 430 7.59 1.78 22.06
C PRO A 430 8.65 1.88 23.17
N PRO A 431 9.66 0.98 23.20
CA PRO A 431 10.68 0.96 24.25
C PRO A 431 11.67 2.12 24.15
N ALA A 432 11.66 2.86 23.06
CA ALA A 432 12.52 4.00 22.78
C ALA A 432 11.95 4.81 21.60
N PRO A 433 12.43 6.05 21.37
CA PRO A 433 12.08 6.82 20.19
C PRO A 433 12.77 6.23 18.94
N PHE A 434 11.98 5.99 17.90
CA PHE A 434 12.45 5.46 16.63
C PHE A 434 11.89 6.24 15.45
N LEU A 435 12.65 6.27 14.36
CA LEU A 435 12.18 6.68 13.03
C LEU A 435 12.38 5.55 12.02
N ARG A 436 11.42 5.43 11.10
CA ARG A 436 11.60 4.63 9.90
C ARG A 436 11.96 5.54 8.72
N PHE A 437 13.03 5.20 8.04
CA PHE A 437 13.39 5.78 6.75
C PHE A 437 13.07 4.82 5.63
N SER A 438 12.78 5.37 4.44
CA SER A 438 12.62 4.63 3.21
C SER A 438 13.56 5.23 2.14
N TYR A 439 14.34 4.37 1.50
CA TYR A 439 15.26 4.78 0.42
C TYR A 439 14.74 4.42 -0.97
N GLY A 440 13.54 3.82 -1.07
CA GLY A 440 12.96 3.39 -2.35
C GLY A 440 12.42 4.52 -3.21
N ALA A 441 11.98 5.63 -2.60
CA ALA A 441 11.25 6.69 -3.29
C ALA A 441 12.09 7.95 -3.57
N ALA A 442 13.16 8.18 -2.80
CA ALA A 442 14.00 9.37 -2.92
C ALA A 442 15.28 9.08 -3.71
N THR A 443 15.76 10.04 -4.48
CA THR A 443 17.08 10.01 -5.12
C THR A 443 18.18 10.18 -4.09
N GLU A 444 19.44 9.85 -4.43
CA GLU A 444 20.61 10.06 -3.54
C GLU A 444 20.74 11.52 -3.08
N ALA A 445 20.54 12.47 -3.99
CA ALA A 445 20.57 13.89 -3.66
C ALA A 445 19.47 14.29 -2.67
N GLN A 446 18.24 13.80 -2.89
CA GLN A 446 17.13 14.02 -1.96
C GLN A 446 17.37 13.34 -0.60
N ILE A 447 17.94 12.14 -0.58
CA ILE A 447 18.31 11.44 0.66
C ILE A 447 19.30 12.30 1.48
N THR A 448 20.39 12.76 0.85
CA THR A 448 21.40 13.57 1.50
C THR A 448 20.82 14.88 2.03
N GLU A 449 20.02 15.57 1.22
CA GLU A 449 19.38 16.83 1.62
C GLU A 449 18.34 16.61 2.73
N GLY A 450 17.54 15.56 2.64
CA GLY A 450 16.53 15.25 3.67
C GLY A 450 17.15 14.94 5.03
N ILE A 451 18.26 14.19 5.07
CA ILE A 451 18.99 13.92 6.33
C ILE A 451 19.67 15.19 6.85
N ARG A 452 20.22 16.05 5.98
CA ARG A 452 20.77 17.36 6.37
C ARG A 452 19.70 18.26 7.03
N ARG A 453 18.48 18.33 6.48
CA ARG A 453 17.38 19.07 7.11
C ARG A 453 16.99 18.47 8.45
N LEU A 454 16.89 17.15 8.51
CA LEU A 454 16.56 16.45 9.74
C LEU A 454 17.59 16.71 10.85
N SER A 455 18.90 16.78 10.55
CA SER A 455 19.92 17.08 11.56
C SER A 455 19.69 18.46 12.20
N GLN A 456 19.35 19.46 11.40
CA GLN A 456 19.06 20.82 11.90
C GLN A 456 17.82 20.87 12.81
N ILE A 457 16.86 19.95 12.60
CA ILE A 457 15.68 19.84 13.47
C ILE A 457 16.05 19.20 14.81
N LEU A 458 16.92 18.18 14.79
CA LEU A 458 17.34 17.45 15.99
C LEU A 458 18.32 18.25 16.88
N GLU A 459 18.99 19.27 16.34
CA GLU A 459 19.87 20.19 17.05
C GLU A 459 19.10 21.32 17.77
N ARG A 460 17.83 21.53 17.45
CA ARG A 460 16.94 22.53 18.10
C ARG A 460 16.31 22.00 19.38
#